data_ce3c4f99f07b0b72e87065d0093b96af
#
_entry.id   ce3c4f99f07b0b72e87065d0093b96af
#
_cell.length_a   1.000
_cell.length_b   1.000
_cell.length_c   1.000
_cell.angle_alpha   90.00
_cell.angle_beta   90.00
_cell.angle_gamma   90.00
#
_symmetry.space_group_name_H-M   'P 1'
#
loop_
_entity.id
_entity.type
_entity.pdbx_description
1 polymer ?
#
loop_
_entity_poly.entity_id
_entity_poly.type
_entity_poly.pdbx_seq_one_letter_code
_entity_poly.pdbx_strand_id
1 'polypeptide(L)'
;WNWNFGDGGTSVLENPNHLYTTNGTFNVCLTVTNGIGSDTHCENVLIDTYEPPVADFSYTGDPTVTFTDLSLNDPTSWNWNFGDGFTSTLQDPVHTYATNGSFFVCLTATNALGSSTDCNTINISGYPVTPVTDFTYSDEPVVNFTDLSTNVPTYWDWTFGDGGTSTLQNPVHVYTENGTYN
;
A
#
# COMPACT_ATOMS: atom_id res chain seq x y z
N TRP A 1 5.66 -52.88 7.30
CA TRP A 1 5.89 -51.53 7.82
C TRP A 1 4.58 -50.96 8.32
N ASN A 2 4.62 -50.29 9.44
CA ASN A 2 3.52 -49.48 9.98
C ASN A 2 4.09 -48.22 10.61
N TRP A 3 3.82 -47.10 9.98
CA TRP A 3 4.24 -45.78 10.42
C TRP A 3 3.14 -45.06 11.20
N ASN A 4 3.52 -44.45 12.29
CA ASN A 4 2.72 -43.43 12.99
C ASN A 4 3.53 -42.14 13.02
N PHE A 5 3.01 -41.05 12.44
CA PHE A 5 3.73 -39.79 12.30
C PHE A 5 3.56 -38.86 13.50
N GLY A 6 2.79 -39.28 14.51
CA GLY A 6 2.63 -38.51 15.76
C GLY A 6 1.59 -37.38 15.70
N ASP A 7 1.05 -37.07 14.52
CA ASP A 7 -0.02 -36.08 14.27
C ASP A 7 -1.38 -36.73 13.98
N GLY A 8 -1.48 -38.07 14.09
CA GLY A 8 -2.62 -38.89 13.72
C GLY A 8 -2.51 -39.48 12.34
N GLY A 9 -1.54 -39.08 11.51
CA GLY A 9 -1.22 -39.71 10.22
C GLY A 9 -0.53 -41.04 10.38
N THR A 10 -0.80 -41.97 9.46
CA THR A 10 -0.19 -43.33 9.41
C THR A 10 0.13 -43.74 7.98
N SER A 11 1.06 -44.67 7.80
CA SER A 11 1.38 -45.30 6.49
C SER A 11 1.82 -46.74 6.64
N VAL A 12 1.59 -47.55 5.61
CA VAL A 12 2.07 -48.94 5.50
C VAL A 12 3.12 -49.10 4.40
N LEU A 13 3.51 -48.04 3.73
CA LEU A 13 4.55 -48.06 2.71
C LEU A 13 5.93 -48.22 3.36
N GLU A 14 6.86 -48.80 2.62
CA GLU A 14 8.25 -48.98 3.08
C GLU A 14 8.93 -47.61 3.29
N ASN A 15 8.76 -46.69 2.33
CA ASN A 15 9.33 -45.34 2.33
C ASN A 15 8.23 -44.31 2.04
N PRO A 16 7.45 -43.89 3.05
CA PRO A 16 6.37 -42.94 2.87
C PRO A 16 6.87 -41.49 2.82
N ASN A 17 6.10 -40.62 2.12
CA ASN A 17 6.16 -39.19 2.30
C ASN A 17 5.01 -38.77 3.24
N HIS A 18 5.28 -37.87 4.21
CA HIS A 18 4.27 -37.30 5.09
C HIS A 18 4.42 -35.79 5.18
N LEU A 19 3.30 -35.07 5.10
CA LEU A 19 3.24 -33.63 5.19
C LEU A 19 2.66 -33.24 6.55
N TYR A 20 3.47 -32.62 7.40
CA TYR A 20 2.99 -31.94 8.59
C TYR A 20 2.44 -30.56 8.21
N THR A 21 1.33 -30.16 8.79
CA THR A 21 0.64 -28.91 8.50
C THR A 21 0.74 -27.86 9.62
N THR A 22 1.43 -28.20 10.71
CA THR A 22 1.64 -27.32 11.86
C THR A 22 3.04 -27.51 12.45
N ASN A 23 3.56 -26.47 13.09
CA ASN A 23 4.77 -26.62 13.92
C ASN A 23 4.51 -27.55 15.11
N GLY A 24 5.53 -28.25 15.53
CA GLY A 24 5.46 -29.11 16.70
C GLY A 24 6.60 -30.13 16.75
N THR A 25 6.69 -30.84 17.85
CA THR A 25 7.54 -32.02 17.96
C THR A 25 6.65 -33.26 17.88
N PHE A 26 6.84 -34.02 16.83
CA PHE A 26 6.06 -35.23 16.55
C PHE A 26 6.87 -36.47 16.88
N ASN A 27 6.30 -37.37 17.70
CA ASN A 27 6.92 -38.66 18.01
C ASN A 27 6.60 -39.65 16.89
N VAL A 28 7.53 -39.80 15.94
CA VAL A 28 7.37 -40.66 14.77
C VAL A 28 7.83 -42.09 15.09
N CYS A 29 6.95 -43.05 14.89
CA CYS A 29 7.25 -44.47 15.15
C CYS A 29 7.11 -45.31 13.89
N LEU A 30 8.09 -46.17 13.65
CA LEU A 30 8.03 -47.23 12.66
C LEU A 30 7.97 -48.59 13.37
N THR A 31 6.97 -49.39 13.05
CA THR A 31 6.91 -50.80 13.42
C THR A 31 7.14 -51.67 12.19
N VAL A 32 8.10 -52.54 12.24
CA VAL A 32 8.37 -53.56 11.21
C VAL A 32 8.05 -54.94 11.75
N THR A 33 7.46 -55.82 10.87
CA THR A 33 7.02 -57.14 11.26
C THR A 33 7.46 -58.17 10.22
N ASN A 34 7.87 -59.37 10.66
CA ASN A 34 8.12 -60.54 9.83
C ASN A 34 7.45 -61.77 10.44
N GLY A 35 7.69 -62.97 9.88
CA GLY A 35 7.10 -64.24 10.36
C GLY A 35 7.57 -64.71 11.76
N ILE A 36 8.54 -64.00 12.38
CA ILE A 36 9.12 -64.33 13.69
C ILE A 36 8.63 -63.37 14.78
N GLY A 37 8.42 -62.08 14.43
CA GLY A 37 8.00 -61.06 15.38
C GLY A 37 8.00 -59.66 14.80
N SER A 38 7.79 -58.66 15.66
CA SER A 38 7.81 -57.22 15.32
C SER A 38 8.76 -56.45 16.22
N ASP A 39 9.28 -55.34 15.69
CA ASP A 39 10.10 -54.38 16.43
C ASP A 39 9.64 -52.96 16.08
N THR A 40 9.77 -52.04 17.04
CA THR A 40 9.32 -50.63 16.89
C THR A 40 10.43 -49.69 17.29
N HIS A 41 10.71 -48.71 16.42
CA HIS A 41 11.60 -47.58 16.70
C HIS A 41 10.86 -46.27 16.59
N CYS A 42 11.09 -45.34 17.55
CA CYS A 42 10.47 -44.05 17.59
C CYS A 42 11.51 -42.93 17.75
N GLU A 43 11.31 -41.84 17.00
CA GLU A 43 12.11 -40.61 17.14
C GLU A 43 11.25 -39.36 17.17
N ASN A 44 11.73 -38.32 17.81
CA ASN A 44 11.10 -37.02 17.82
C ASN A 44 11.58 -36.19 16.60
N VAL A 45 10.66 -35.83 15.73
CA VAL A 45 10.88 -34.96 14.57
C VAL A 45 10.34 -33.58 14.90
N LEU A 46 11.20 -32.54 14.87
CA LEU A 46 10.82 -31.16 15.07
C LEU A 46 10.45 -30.55 13.71
N ILE A 47 9.26 -29.99 13.63
CA ILE A 47 8.77 -29.16 12.52
C ILE A 47 8.62 -27.74 13.06
N ASP A 48 9.39 -26.77 12.54
CA ASP A 48 9.40 -25.37 12.95
C ASP A 48 9.42 -24.38 11.76
N THR A 49 8.97 -24.88 10.59
CA THR A 49 8.99 -24.13 9.33
C THR A 49 7.75 -23.25 9.07
N TYR A 50 6.75 -23.35 9.94
CA TYR A 50 5.52 -22.57 9.81
C TYR A 50 5.56 -21.36 10.73
N GLU A 51 5.38 -20.18 10.16
CA GLU A 51 5.40 -18.91 10.88
C GLU A 51 4.14 -18.09 10.59
N PRO A 52 3.73 -17.18 11.50
CA PRO A 52 2.73 -16.17 11.18
C PRO A 52 3.16 -15.34 9.98
N PRO A 53 2.23 -14.72 9.24
CA PRO A 53 2.59 -13.82 8.16
C PRO A 53 3.44 -12.65 8.65
N VAL A 54 4.25 -12.10 7.74
CA VAL A 54 4.85 -10.78 7.87
C VAL A 54 4.20 -9.92 6.79
N ALA A 55 3.28 -9.06 7.18
CA ALA A 55 2.57 -8.20 6.25
C ALA A 55 3.51 -7.17 5.63
N ASP A 56 3.40 -6.98 4.33
CA ASP A 56 4.08 -5.95 3.55
C ASP A 56 3.31 -5.71 2.25
N PHE A 57 3.39 -4.49 1.69
CA PHE A 57 2.74 -4.17 0.44
C PHE A 57 3.42 -3.02 -0.32
N SER A 58 3.17 -2.98 -1.63
CA SER A 58 3.48 -1.86 -2.49
C SER A 58 2.22 -1.30 -3.14
N TYR A 59 2.33 -0.09 -3.71
CA TYR A 59 1.23 0.55 -4.41
C TYR A 59 1.70 1.40 -5.58
N THR A 60 0.82 1.60 -6.57
CA THR A 60 1.04 2.45 -7.75
C THR A 60 -0.26 3.12 -8.18
N GLY A 61 -0.15 4.28 -8.84
CA GLY A 61 -1.30 5.02 -9.39
C GLY A 61 -1.76 6.18 -8.51
N ASP A 62 -2.53 7.12 -9.09
CA ASP A 62 -3.10 8.32 -8.47
C ASP A 62 -4.17 8.92 -9.42
N PRO A 63 -5.43 9.11 -9.06
CA PRO A 63 -6.08 8.82 -7.76
C PRO A 63 -6.58 7.37 -7.63
N THR A 64 -6.53 6.58 -8.72
CA THR A 64 -6.84 5.15 -8.70
C THR A 64 -5.57 4.39 -8.41
N VAL A 65 -5.52 3.74 -7.24
CA VAL A 65 -4.35 3.06 -6.71
C VAL A 65 -4.52 1.56 -6.81
N THR A 66 -3.52 0.89 -7.38
CA THR A 66 -3.38 -0.56 -7.36
C THR A 66 -2.45 -0.94 -6.21
N PHE A 67 -2.92 -1.78 -5.32
CA PHE A 67 -2.13 -2.34 -4.22
C PHE A 67 -1.68 -3.75 -4.59
N THR A 68 -0.47 -4.10 -4.18
CA THR A 68 0.12 -5.43 -4.38
C THR A 68 0.59 -5.95 -3.04
N ASP A 69 0.11 -7.13 -2.66
CA ASP A 69 0.55 -7.86 -1.48
C ASP A 69 1.99 -8.37 -1.67
N LEU A 70 2.84 -8.11 -0.69
CA LEU A 70 4.22 -8.58 -0.61
C LEU A 70 4.47 -9.37 0.68
N SER A 71 3.42 -9.74 1.38
CA SER A 71 3.50 -10.44 2.66
C SER A 71 4.20 -11.79 2.53
N LEU A 72 4.96 -12.17 3.55
CA LEU A 72 5.67 -13.44 3.65
C LEU A 72 4.88 -14.47 4.46
N ASN A 73 5.35 -15.74 4.44
CA ASN A 73 4.84 -16.87 5.22
C ASN A 73 3.39 -17.26 4.86
N ASP A 74 3.11 -17.31 3.55
CA ASP A 74 1.91 -17.89 2.95
C ASP A 74 0.58 -17.42 3.60
N PRO A 75 0.23 -16.13 3.53
CA PRO A 75 -1.06 -15.65 3.97
C PRO A 75 -2.21 -16.34 3.21
N THR A 76 -3.29 -16.62 3.91
CA THR A 76 -4.50 -17.23 3.33
C THR A 76 -5.68 -16.27 3.29
N SER A 77 -5.55 -15.09 3.93
CA SER A 77 -6.55 -14.02 3.88
C SER A 77 -5.93 -12.66 4.14
N TRP A 78 -6.58 -11.63 3.58
CA TRP A 78 -6.15 -10.24 3.59
C TRP A 78 -7.30 -9.35 4.06
N ASN A 79 -6.97 -8.29 4.78
CA ASN A 79 -7.92 -7.24 5.14
C ASN A 79 -7.24 -5.89 4.99
N TRP A 80 -7.71 -5.11 4.01
CA TRP A 80 -7.24 -3.77 3.71
C TRP A 80 -8.15 -2.73 4.33
N ASN A 81 -7.55 -1.70 4.90
CA ASN A 81 -8.21 -0.45 5.25
C ASN A 81 -7.52 0.68 4.49
N PHE A 82 -8.23 1.39 3.61
CA PHE A 82 -7.65 2.41 2.75
C PHE A 82 -7.53 3.80 3.41
N GLY A 83 -7.99 3.94 4.67
CA GLY A 83 -7.87 5.18 5.43
C GLY A 83 -8.93 6.25 5.11
N ASP A 84 -9.84 5.98 4.19
CA ASP A 84 -10.97 6.84 3.79
C ASP A 84 -12.34 6.25 4.17
N GLY A 85 -12.34 5.15 4.94
CA GLY A 85 -13.52 4.42 5.39
C GLY A 85 -13.86 3.20 4.54
N PHE A 86 -13.18 2.98 3.41
CA PHE A 86 -13.35 1.79 2.59
C PHE A 86 -12.36 0.69 2.96
N THR A 87 -12.74 -0.56 2.66
CA THR A 87 -11.96 -1.76 2.95
C THR A 87 -12.02 -2.76 1.80
N SER A 88 -11.09 -3.74 1.78
CA SER A 88 -11.09 -4.86 0.82
C SER A 88 -10.56 -6.14 1.46
N THR A 89 -10.98 -7.30 0.94
CA THR A 89 -10.44 -8.61 1.31
C THR A 89 -9.75 -9.32 0.14
N LEU A 90 -9.57 -8.64 -0.98
CA LEU A 90 -8.79 -9.15 -2.11
C LEU A 90 -7.31 -9.12 -1.76
N GLN A 91 -6.51 -10.02 -2.32
CA GLN A 91 -5.06 -10.03 -2.16
C GLN A 91 -4.46 -8.73 -2.74
N ASP A 92 -4.79 -8.42 -4.00
CA ASP A 92 -4.27 -7.26 -4.74
C ASP A 92 -5.45 -6.37 -5.16
N PRO A 93 -5.95 -5.49 -4.28
CA PRO A 93 -7.10 -4.65 -4.59
C PRO A 93 -6.71 -3.41 -5.41
N VAL A 94 -7.70 -2.88 -6.11
CA VAL A 94 -7.67 -1.54 -6.71
C VAL A 94 -8.66 -0.67 -5.97
N HIS A 95 -8.23 0.51 -5.54
CA HIS A 95 -9.07 1.49 -4.84
C HIS A 95 -8.94 2.88 -5.47
N THR A 96 -10.06 3.60 -5.61
CA THR A 96 -10.08 4.97 -6.13
C THR A 96 -10.47 5.92 -5.00
N TYR A 97 -9.56 6.80 -4.63
CA TYR A 97 -9.82 7.86 -3.65
C TYR A 97 -10.69 8.95 -4.28
N ALA A 98 -11.59 9.53 -3.53
CA ALA A 98 -12.53 10.56 -4.03
C ALA A 98 -11.96 11.99 -3.99
N THR A 99 -10.88 12.23 -3.25
CA THR A 99 -10.27 13.55 -3.03
C THR A 99 -8.76 13.47 -2.90
N ASN A 100 -8.06 14.58 -3.15
CA ASN A 100 -6.66 14.72 -2.74
C ASN A 100 -6.54 14.65 -1.21
N GLY A 101 -5.44 14.10 -0.73
CA GLY A 101 -5.18 13.98 0.70
C GLY A 101 -4.11 12.95 1.05
N SER A 102 -3.83 12.82 2.33
CA SER A 102 -2.96 11.77 2.89
C SER A 102 -3.83 10.72 3.56
N PHE A 103 -3.69 9.48 3.15
CA PHE A 103 -4.48 8.35 3.64
C PHE A 103 -3.56 7.33 4.31
N PHE A 104 -3.93 6.90 5.52
CA PHE A 104 -3.19 5.90 6.28
C PHE A 104 -3.75 4.51 5.94
N VAL A 105 -3.05 3.80 5.08
CA VAL A 105 -3.46 2.51 4.54
C VAL A 105 -2.83 1.39 5.32
N CYS A 106 -3.64 0.40 5.74
CA CYS A 106 -3.19 -0.78 6.46
C CYS A 106 -3.61 -2.07 5.74
N LEU A 107 -2.66 -3.00 5.63
CA LEU A 107 -2.89 -4.39 5.27
C LEU A 107 -2.73 -5.27 6.50
N THR A 108 -3.72 -6.09 6.80
CA THR A 108 -3.60 -7.23 7.72
C THR A 108 -3.61 -8.53 6.92
N ALA A 109 -2.51 -9.27 6.97
CA ALA A 109 -2.35 -10.59 6.38
C ALA A 109 -2.47 -11.67 7.46
N THR A 110 -3.19 -12.77 7.17
CA THR A 110 -3.49 -13.82 8.15
C THR A 110 -3.28 -15.19 7.54
N ASN A 111 -2.71 -16.12 8.32
CA ASN A 111 -2.70 -17.55 8.07
C ASN A 111 -3.18 -18.32 9.31
N ALA A 112 -3.11 -19.67 9.31
CA ALA A 112 -3.55 -20.51 10.42
C ALA A 112 -2.78 -20.28 11.74
N LEU A 113 -1.60 -19.63 11.69
CA LEU A 113 -0.71 -19.42 12.85
C LEU A 113 -0.85 -18.04 13.46
N GLY A 114 -1.47 -17.10 12.75
CA GLY A 114 -1.68 -15.75 13.26
C GLY A 114 -1.86 -14.71 12.16
N SER A 115 -1.75 -13.44 12.55
CA SER A 115 -1.84 -12.30 11.65
C SER A 115 -0.76 -11.28 11.93
N SER A 116 -0.42 -10.52 10.90
CA SER A 116 0.47 -9.35 10.97
C SER A 116 -0.19 -8.19 10.24
N THR A 117 0.16 -6.96 10.62
CA THR A 117 -0.36 -5.74 9.98
C THR A 117 0.79 -4.83 9.62
N ASP A 118 0.80 -4.34 8.38
CA ASP A 118 1.67 -3.26 7.91
C ASP A 118 0.82 -2.05 7.51
N CYS A 119 1.32 -0.83 7.78
CA CYS A 119 0.60 0.41 7.49
C CYS A 119 1.54 1.47 6.93
N ASN A 120 1.10 2.12 5.83
CA ASN A 120 1.83 3.18 5.17
C ASN A 120 0.92 4.38 4.88
N THR A 121 1.48 5.60 4.93
CA THR A 121 0.77 6.79 4.48
C THR A 121 1.00 6.98 2.99
N ILE A 122 -0.09 7.07 2.22
CA ILE A 122 -0.05 7.40 0.79
C ILE A 122 -0.62 8.80 0.55
N ASN A 123 -0.08 9.51 -0.45
CA ASN A 123 -0.52 10.85 -0.81
C ASN A 123 -1.21 10.83 -2.17
N ILE A 124 -2.44 11.27 -2.21
CA ILE A 124 -3.24 11.41 -3.43
C ILE A 124 -3.26 12.89 -3.84
N SER A 125 -2.90 13.15 -5.08
CA SER A 125 -2.79 14.49 -5.69
C SER A 125 -3.39 14.58 -7.10
N GLY A 126 -3.90 13.47 -7.62
CA GLY A 126 -4.38 13.34 -9.01
C GLY A 126 -5.65 14.12 -9.35
N TYR A 127 -6.30 14.76 -8.38
CA TYR A 127 -7.44 15.63 -8.65
C TYR A 127 -7.00 17.07 -8.92
N PRO A 128 -7.53 17.71 -9.98
CA PRO A 128 -7.29 19.12 -10.23
C PRO A 128 -7.74 19.98 -9.04
N VAL A 129 -6.92 20.93 -8.67
CA VAL A 129 -7.25 21.96 -7.67
C VAL A 129 -7.40 23.31 -8.37
N THR A 130 -8.33 24.15 -7.88
CA THR A 130 -8.53 25.49 -8.43
C THR A 130 -7.28 26.34 -8.21
N PRO A 131 -6.88 27.18 -9.18
CA PRO A 131 -5.83 28.17 -8.98
C PRO A 131 -6.14 29.11 -7.83
N VAL A 132 -5.10 29.51 -7.09
CA VAL A 132 -5.17 30.59 -6.10
C VAL A 132 -4.34 31.72 -6.66
N THR A 133 -5.00 32.87 -6.90
CA THR A 133 -4.34 34.06 -7.47
C THR A 133 -3.49 34.77 -6.45
N ASP A 134 -2.27 35.10 -6.85
CA ASP A 134 -1.37 35.97 -6.10
C ASP A 134 -0.38 36.64 -7.06
N PHE A 135 0.12 37.83 -6.73
CA PHE A 135 1.12 38.54 -7.54
C PHE A 135 1.94 39.51 -6.71
N THR A 136 3.09 39.90 -7.26
CA THR A 136 3.90 41.02 -6.81
C THR A 136 4.17 41.96 -7.97
N TYR A 137 4.63 43.19 -7.66
CA TYR A 137 4.96 44.17 -8.66
C TYR A 137 6.20 44.99 -8.27
N SER A 138 6.88 45.58 -9.29
CA SER A 138 7.99 46.54 -9.10
C SER A 138 7.52 47.99 -9.00
N ASP A 139 8.43 48.88 -8.60
CA ASP A 139 8.19 50.32 -8.50
C ASP A 139 8.01 51.01 -9.87
N GLU A 140 7.42 52.20 -9.83
CA GLU A 140 6.98 53.09 -10.89
C GLU A 140 8.09 53.72 -11.76
N PRO A 141 7.75 54.32 -12.92
CA PRO A 141 6.45 54.43 -13.61
C PRO A 141 6.16 53.24 -14.54
N VAL A 142 7.15 52.39 -14.79
CA VAL A 142 7.02 51.17 -15.55
C VAL A 142 6.91 50.02 -14.56
N VAL A 143 5.73 49.46 -14.42
CA VAL A 143 5.45 48.43 -13.43
C VAL A 143 5.53 47.05 -14.09
N ASN A 144 6.41 46.22 -13.53
CA ASN A 144 6.49 44.80 -13.91
C ASN A 144 5.69 44.01 -12.91
N PHE A 145 4.65 43.32 -13.36
CA PHE A 145 3.88 42.41 -12.54
C PHE A 145 4.45 41.00 -12.66
N THR A 146 4.56 40.31 -11.55
CA THR A 146 5.01 38.91 -11.50
C THR A 146 3.93 38.06 -10.87
N ASP A 147 3.46 37.09 -11.62
CA ASP A 147 2.50 36.09 -11.16
C ASP A 147 3.13 35.19 -10.10
N LEU A 148 2.47 35.05 -8.95
CA LEU A 148 2.80 34.15 -7.85
C LEU A 148 1.68 33.15 -7.58
N SER A 149 0.70 33.07 -8.50
CA SER A 149 -0.43 32.16 -8.38
C SER A 149 0.02 30.70 -8.30
N THR A 150 -0.73 29.90 -7.52
CA THR A 150 -0.46 28.49 -7.30
C THR A 150 -1.46 27.61 -8.06
N ASN A 151 -1.24 26.27 -8.03
CA ASN A 151 -2.09 25.26 -8.67
C ASN A 151 -2.14 25.38 -10.20
N VAL A 152 -0.99 25.70 -10.83
CA VAL A 152 -0.73 25.64 -12.26
C VAL A 152 -1.82 26.34 -13.11
N PRO A 153 -1.98 27.69 -12.99
CA PRO A 153 -2.88 28.42 -13.86
C PRO A 153 -2.51 28.24 -15.34
N THR A 154 -3.51 28.21 -16.23
CA THR A 154 -3.30 28.11 -17.68
C THR A 154 -3.78 29.36 -18.43
N TYR A 155 -4.37 30.32 -17.71
CA TYR A 155 -4.87 31.57 -18.25
C TYR A 155 -4.78 32.67 -17.20
N TRP A 156 -4.44 33.90 -17.63
CA TRP A 156 -4.34 35.11 -16.81
C TRP A 156 -5.19 36.21 -17.42
N ASP A 157 -5.85 36.99 -16.59
CA ASP A 157 -6.61 38.17 -16.98
C ASP A 157 -6.30 39.27 -15.95
N TRP A 158 -5.63 40.32 -16.43
CA TRP A 158 -5.19 41.46 -15.62
C TRP A 158 -6.01 42.69 -15.93
N THR A 159 -6.40 43.37 -14.90
CA THR A 159 -6.96 44.73 -14.97
C THR A 159 -6.07 45.64 -14.12
N PHE A 160 -5.56 46.75 -14.72
CA PHE A 160 -4.60 47.62 -14.04
C PHE A 160 -5.23 48.80 -13.32
N GLY A 161 -6.56 48.91 -13.30
CA GLY A 161 -7.29 49.96 -12.57
C GLY A 161 -7.39 51.29 -13.30
N ASP A 162 -6.64 51.51 -14.40
CA ASP A 162 -6.68 52.65 -15.28
C ASP A 162 -7.43 52.38 -16.61
N GLY A 163 -8.01 51.20 -16.75
CA GLY A 163 -8.66 50.72 -17.95
C GLY A 163 -7.75 49.85 -18.84
N GLY A 164 -6.48 49.77 -18.54
CA GLY A 164 -5.55 48.81 -19.19
C GLY A 164 -5.79 47.37 -18.77
N THR A 165 -5.52 46.44 -19.66
CA THR A 165 -5.66 44.98 -19.41
C THR A 165 -4.54 44.20 -20.03
N SER A 166 -4.31 42.96 -19.58
CA SER A 166 -3.35 42.02 -20.17
C SER A 166 -3.76 40.54 -19.94
N THR A 167 -3.34 39.66 -20.83
CA THR A 167 -3.49 38.20 -20.69
C THR A 167 -2.14 37.48 -20.57
N LEU A 168 -1.05 38.23 -20.45
CA LEU A 168 0.28 37.68 -20.22
C LEU A 168 0.42 37.19 -18.77
N GLN A 169 1.20 36.17 -18.52
CA GLN A 169 1.48 35.69 -17.18
C GLN A 169 2.17 36.76 -16.32
N ASN A 170 3.19 37.41 -16.89
CA ASN A 170 3.96 38.45 -16.22
C ASN A 170 3.95 39.72 -17.08
N PRO A 171 2.90 40.57 -16.99
CA PRO A 171 2.79 41.76 -17.83
C PRO A 171 3.65 42.91 -17.34
N VAL A 172 3.93 43.82 -18.25
CA VAL A 172 4.48 45.14 -17.98
C VAL A 172 3.41 46.18 -18.30
N HIS A 173 3.17 47.10 -17.39
CA HIS A 173 2.19 48.19 -17.60
C HIS A 173 2.82 49.55 -17.25
N VAL A 174 2.46 50.59 -18.00
CA VAL A 174 2.93 51.95 -17.81
C VAL A 174 1.76 52.84 -17.39
N TYR A 175 1.79 53.33 -16.18
CA TYR A 175 0.82 54.32 -15.71
C TYR A 175 1.24 55.72 -16.15
N THR A 176 0.32 56.46 -16.74
CA THR A 176 0.59 57.81 -17.29
C THR A 176 0.21 58.93 -16.31
N GLU A 177 -0.49 58.62 -15.26
CA GLU A 177 -0.94 59.56 -14.22
C GLU A 177 -0.60 59.03 -12.84
N ASN A 178 -0.34 59.92 -11.88
CA ASN A 178 -0.13 59.52 -10.49
C ASN A 178 -1.48 59.15 -9.85
N GLY A 179 -1.52 58.02 -9.16
CA GLY A 179 -2.76 57.56 -8.51
C GLY A 179 -2.56 56.26 -7.74
N THR A 180 -3.61 55.86 -7.07
CA THR A 180 -3.71 54.51 -6.48
C THR A 180 -4.69 53.73 -7.34
N TYR A 181 -4.24 52.61 -7.89
CA TYR A 181 -5.00 51.76 -8.79
C TYR A 181 -5.36 50.46 -8.07
N ASN A 182 -6.58 49.94 -8.27
CA ASN A 182 -7.11 48.72 -7.66
C ASN A 182 -7.52 47.71 -8.74
#